data_36d47fa4fef61215a05fee6ddfb24e9a
#
_entry.id   36d47fa4fef61215a05fee6ddfb24e9a
#
_cell.length_a   1.000
_cell.length_b   1.000
_cell.length_c   1.000
_cell.angle_alpha   90.00
_cell.angle_beta   90.00
_cell.angle_gamma   90.00
#
_symmetry.space_group_name_H-M   'P 1'
#
loop_
_entity.id
_entity.type
_entity.pdbx_description
1 polymer ?
#
loop_
_entity_poly.entity_id
_entity_poly.type
_entity_poly.pdbx_seq_one_letter_code
_entity_poly.pdbx_strand_id
1 'polypeptide(L)'
;MSELIFHGRIPDGLLYDADHNMWLQRAGDEVVVGATSFGLFLAGTVIAFTPKPVGAQVACTRGFGTVECAKTVLALHAPVALQLSARNEAAEADPRTLLRDPYGAGWMVRGT
;
A
#
# COMPACT_ATOMS: atom_id res chain seq x y z
N MET A 1 6.32 -21.53 1.54
CA MET A 1 6.64 -20.26 2.19
C MET A 1 8.09 -19.90 1.98
N SER A 2 8.36 -18.65 1.85
CA SER A 2 9.72 -18.16 1.71
C SER A 2 10.58 -18.51 2.93
N GLU A 3 11.86 -18.74 2.70
CA GLU A 3 12.83 -18.92 3.76
C GLU A 3 13.33 -17.58 4.35
N LEU A 4 12.83 -16.46 3.81
CA LEU A 4 13.16 -15.14 4.33
C LEU A 4 12.63 -14.98 5.74
N ILE A 5 13.43 -14.39 6.59
CA ILE A 5 13.04 -14.08 7.96
C ILE A 5 12.45 -12.67 7.97
N PHE A 6 11.16 -12.60 8.28
CA PHE A 6 10.45 -11.34 8.37
C PHE A 6 10.36 -10.90 9.83
N HIS A 7 10.84 -9.71 10.11
CA HIS A 7 10.84 -9.12 11.46
C HIS A 7 9.85 -7.97 11.61
N GLY A 8 9.03 -7.72 10.61
CA GLY A 8 8.03 -6.66 10.66
C GLY A 8 6.85 -6.99 11.55
N ARG A 9 5.91 -6.07 11.60
CA ARG A 9 4.72 -6.16 12.42
C ARG A 9 3.49 -6.40 11.53
N ILE A 10 2.56 -7.24 12.02
CA ILE A 10 1.27 -7.46 11.39
C ILE A 10 0.20 -7.12 12.44
N PRO A 11 -0.33 -5.89 12.45
CA PRO A 11 -1.33 -5.48 13.43
C PRO A 11 -2.65 -6.25 13.30
N ASP A 12 -3.32 -6.44 14.43
CA ASP A 12 -4.68 -6.96 14.45
C ASP A 12 -5.66 -5.87 14.00
N GLY A 13 -6.86 -6.29 13.59
CA GLY A 13 -7.94 -5.37 13.23
C GLY A 13 -7.87 -4.83 11.80
N LEU A 14 -6.88 -5.25 11.02
CA LEU A 14 -6.79 -4.96 9.60
C LEU A 14 -7.16 -6.19 8.79
N LEU A 15 -7.64 -5.99 7.58
CA LEU A 15 -7.82 -7.06 6.61
C LEU A 15 -6.60 -7.10 5.69
N TYR A 16 -6.22 -8.30 5.24
CA TYR A 16 -5.00 -8.50 4.48
C TYR A 16 -5.28 -9.24 3.18
N ASP A 17 -4.66 -8.76 2.10
CA ASP A 17 -4.56 -9.48 0.84
C ASP A 17 -3.14 -10.03 0.76
N ALA A 18 -2.98 -11.30 1.14
CA ALA A 18 -1.67 -11.94 1.18
C ALA A 18 -1.06 -12.14 -0.22
N ASP A 19 -1.90 -12.28 -1.25
CA ASP A 19 -1.42 -12.48 -2.61
C ASP A 19 -0.68 -11.25 -3.15
N HIS A 20 -1.09 -10.05 -2.70
CA HIS A 20 -0.51 -8.80 -3.19
C HIS A 20 0.17 -7.99 -2.09
N ASN A 21 0.24 -8.52 -0.86
CA ASN A 21 0.89 -7.87 0.28
C ASN A 21 0.28 -6.50 0.60
N MET A 22 -1.04 -6.42 0.54
CA MET A 22 -1.78 -5.20 0.87
C MET A 22 -2.59 -5.39 2.13
N TRP A 23 -2.85 -4.28 2.83
CA TRP A 23 -3.80 -4.25 3.93
C TRP A 23 -4.90 -3.24 3.63
N LEU A 24 -6.04 -3.42 4.27
CA LEU A 24 -7.11 -2.45 4.22
C LEU A 24 -7.78 -2.31 5.58
N GLN A 25 -8.31 -1.11 5.83
CA GLN A 25 -9.01 -0.79 7.06
C GLN A 25 -10.26 0.00 6.71
N ARG A 26 -11.39 -0.38 7.32
CA ARG A 26 -12.62 0.39 7.18
C ARG A 26 -12.50 1.70 7.96
N ALA A 27 -12.98 2.78 7.34
CA ALA A 27 -13.01 4.11 7.94
C ALA A 27 -14.34 4.76 7.53
N GLY A 28 -15.42 4.42 8.25
CA GLY A 28 -16.77 4.85 7.88
C GLY A 28 -17.21 4.24 6.56
N ASP A 29 -17.57 5.08 5.61
CA ASP A 29 -17.96 4.65 4.25
C ASP A 29 -16.78 4.44 3.32
N GLU A 30 -15.57 4.67 3.82
CA GLU A 30 -14.36 4.54 3.03
C GLU A 30 -13.49 3.38 3.52
N VAL A 31 -12.52 3.02 2.71
CA VAL A 31 -11.44 2.13 3.09
C VAL A 31 -10.12 2.84 2.92
N VAL A 32 -9.17 2.52 3.80
CA VAL A 32 -7.79 2.97 3.72
C VAL A 32 -6.96 1.76 3.30
N VAL A 33 -6.07 1.94 2.35
CA VAL A 33 -5.27 0.86 1.77
C VAL A 33 -3.80 1.20 1.89
N GLY A 34 -3.00 0.21 2.20
CA GLY A 34 -1.55 0.33 2.22
C GLY A 34 -0.88 -1.01 1.95
N ALA A 35 0.44 -1.00 1.89
CA ALA A 35 1.23 -2.22 1.74
C ALA A 35 1.62 -2.76 3.11
N THR A 36 1.69 -4.08 3.22
CA THR A 36 2.18 -4.71 4.45
C THR A 36 3.68 -4.48 4.62
N SER A 37 4.16 -4.52 5.86
CA SER A 37 5.59 -4.41 6.10
C SER A 37 6.36 -5.56 5.44
N PHE A 38 5.75 -6.75 5.31
CA PHE A 38 6.37 -7.86 4.60
C PHE A 38 6.53 -7.55 3.10
N GLY A 39 5.49 -6.99 2.47
CA GLY A 39 5.57 -6.60 1.06
C GLY A 39 6.66 -5.56 0.82
N LEU A 40 6.72 -4.56 1.68
CA LEU A 40 7.74 -3.52 1.59
C LEU A 40 9.14 -4.05 1.91
N PHE A 41 9.25 -5.01 2.84
CA PHE A 41 10.50 -5.71 3.12
C PHE A 41 11.04 -6.40 1.86
N LEU A 42 10.17 -7.08 1.11
CA LEU A 42 10.56 -7.74 -0.14
C LEU A 42 10.96 -6.75 -1.22
N ALA A 43 10.35 -5.56 -1.23
CA ALA A 43 10.65 -4.52 -2.22
C ALA A 43 12.03 -3.88 -2.02
N GLY A 44 12.54 -3.87 -0.78
CA GLY A 44 13.80 -3.23 -0.45
C GLY A 44 13.67 -1.71 -0.34
N THR A 45 14.69 -0.97 -0.81
CA THR A 45 14.71 0.49 -0.69
C THR A 45 13.66 1.12 -1.60
N VAL A 46 12.74 1.88 -1.01
CA VAL A 46 11.70 2.60 -1.74
C VAL A 46 12.22 3.98 -2.14
N ILE A 47 12.12 4.30 -3.42
CA ILE A 47 12.60 5.56 -4.00
C ILE A 47 11.46 6.52 -4.28
N ALA A 48 10.34 6.02 -4.79
CA ALA A 48 9.20 6.86 -5.18
C ALA A 48 7.88 6.10 -5.02
N PHE A 49 6.83 6.84 -4.70
CA PHE A 49 5.47 6.34 -4.61
C PHE A 49 4.58 7.21 -5.49
N THR A 50 3.90 6.61 -6.45
CA THR A 50 3.06 7.33 -7.41
C THR A 50 1.68 6.66 -7.47
N PRO A 51 0.71 7.15 -6.68
CA PRO A 51 -0.66 6.65 -6.77
C PRO A 51 -1.38 7.24 -7.98
N LYS A 52 -2.46 6.60 -8.40
CA LYS A 52 -3.37 7.17 -9.40
C LYS A 52 -4.06 8.39 -8.82
N PRO A 53 -4.59 9.29 -9.68
CA PRO A 53 -5.24 10.51 -9.21
C PRO A 53 -6.53 10.22 -8.47
N VAL A 54 -6.92 11.15 -7.62
CA VAL A 54 -8.23 11.16 -6.97
C VAL A 54 -9.32 11.12 -8.04
N GLY A 55 -10.36 10.32 -7.82
CA GLY A 55 -11.43 10.09 -8.78
C GLY A 55 -11.23 8.84 -9.63
N ALA A 56 -10.03 8.29 -9.68
CA ALA A 56 -9.78 7.08 -10.46
C ALA A 56 -10.59 5.90 -9.90
N GLN A 57 -11.20 5.13 -10.79
CA GLN A 57 -11.88 3.90 -10.44
C GLN A 57 -10.93 2.73 -10.65
N VAL A 58 -10.79 1.90 -9.63
CA VAL A 58 -9.86 0.76 -9.66
C VAL A 58 -10.63 -0.50 -9.32
N ALA A 59 -10.60 -1.46 -10.23
CA ALA A 59 -11.22 -2.76 -9.99
C ALA A 59 -10.35 -3.58 -9.02
N CYS A 60 -10.97 -4.52 -8.32
CA CYS A 60 -10.26 -5.44 -7.45
C CYS A 60 -9.12 -6.11 -8.23
N THR A 61 -7.95 -6.22 -7.61
CA THR A 61 -6.70 -6.77 -8.16
C THR A 61 -6.00 -5.91 -9.21
N ARG A 62 -6.60 -4.80 -9.63
CA ARG A 62 -5.96 -3.88 -10.59
C ARG A 62 -5.05 -2.89 -9.88
N GLY A 63 -4.13 -2.29 -10.63
CA GLY A 63 -3.17 -1.34 -10.06
C GLY A 63 -3.79 -0.02 -9.68
N PHE A 64 -3.49 0.46 -8.47
CA PHE A 64 -3.89 1.81 -8.04
C PHE A 64 -2.69 2.77 -7.99
N GLY A 65 -1.51 2.29 -8.31
CA GLY A 65 -0.31 3.09 -8.31
C GLY A 65 0.93 2.21 -8.43
N THR A 66 2.07 2.84 -8.28
CA THR A 66 3.36 2.15 -8.33
C THR A 66 4.27 2.59 -7.21
N VAL A 67 5.18 1.69 -6.82
CA VAL A 67 6.31 2.00 -5.94
C VAL A 67 7.57 1.70 -6.72
N GLU A 68 8.42 2.71 -6.87
CA GLU A 68 9.73 2.53 -7.47
C GLU A 68 10.74 2.17 -6.39
N CYS A 69 11.44 1.07 -6.60
CA CYS A 69 12.48 0.58 -5.69
C CYS A 69 13.84 0.63 -6.40
N ALA A 70 14.91 0.44 -5.63
CA ALA A 70 16.26 0.53 -6.20
C ALA A 70 16.49 -0.39 -7.40
N LYS A 71 15.78 -1.52 -7.47
CA LYS A 71 16.00 -2.54 -8.52
C LYS A 71 14.84 -2.67 -9.50
N THR A 72 13.66 -2.16 -9.18
CA THR A 72 12.47 -2.40 -9.98
C THR A 72 11.36 -1.43 -9.64
N VAL A 73 10.31 -1.45 -10.47
CA VAL A 73 9.06 -0.74 -10.20
C VAL A 73 7.99 -1.79 -9.95
N LEU A 74 7.26 -1.67 -8.85
CA LEU A 74 6.20 -2.58 -8.47
C LEU A 74 4.84 -1.94 -8.67
N ALA A 75 3.91 -2.67 -9.28
CA ALA A 75 2.51 -2.28 -9.32
C ALA A 75 1.86 -2.59 -7.98
N LEU A 76 1.03 -1.66 -7.50
CA LEU A 76 0.28 -1.82 -6.26
C LEU A 76 -1.13 -2.25 -6.62
N HIS A 77 -1.53 -3.44 -6.19
CA HIS A 77 -2.81 -4.04 -6.57
C HIS A 77 -3.87 -3.76 -5.52
N ALA A 78 -5.01 -3.25 -5.95
CA ALA A 78 -6.11 -2.94 -5.05
C ALA A 78 -6.69 -4.22 -4.44
N PRO A 79 -6.80 -4.32 -3.10
CA PRO A 79 -7.38 -5.51 -2.46
C PRO A 79 -8.90 -5.58 -2.62
N VAL A 80 -9.53 -4.46 -2.92
CA VAL A 80 -10.97 -4.36 -3.20
C VAL A 80 -11.18 -3.35 -4.31
N ALA A 81 -12.32 -3.43 -4.99
CA ALA A 81 -12.70 -2.39 -5.94
C ALA A 81 -12.99 -1.09 -5.19
N LEU A 82 -12.48 0.04 -5.68
CA LEU A 82 -12.70 1.33 -5.02
C LEU A 82 -12.57 2.47 -6.01
N GLN A 83 -13.20 3.59 -5.66
CA GLN A 83 -12.95 4.87 -6.32
C GLN A 83 -12.10 5.71 -5.39
N LEU A 84 -10.96 6.19 -5.87
CA LEU A 84 -10.00 6.91 -5.03
C LEU A 84 -10.57 8.26 -4.60
N SER A 85 -10.60 8.50 -3.29
CA SER A 85 -11.04 9.77 -2.71
C SER A 85 -9.90 10.58 -2.13
N ALA A 86 -8.79 9.92 -1.79
CA ALA A 86 -7.61 10.58 -1.27
C ALA A 86 -6.36 9.74 -1.53
N ARG A 87 -5.23 10.42 -1.62
CA ARG A 87 -3.92 9.79 -1.74
C ARG A 87 -3.00 10.43 -0.72
N ASN A 88 -2.04 9.67 -0.23
CA ASN A 88 -1.14 10.13 0.82
C ASN A 88 -0.03 11.00 0.24
N GLU A 89 -0.26 12.30 0.17
CA GLU A 89 0.70 13.24 -0.40
C GLU A 89 1.99 13.32 0.44
N ALA A 90 1.89 13.11 1.74
CA ALA A 90 3.07 13.10 2.60
C ALA A 90 4.00 11.93 2.25
N ALA A 91 3.44 10.77 1.91
CA ALA A 91 4.23 9.62 1.48
C ALA A 91 4.78 9.81 0.06
N GLU A 92 4.08 10.54 -0.80
CA GLU A 92 4.63 10.91 -2.11
C GLU A 92 5.85 11.82 -1.96
N ALA A 93 5.79 12.77 -1.02
CA ALA A 93 6.88 13.69 -0.75
C ALA A 93 8.07 13.01 -0.07
N ASP A 94 7.79 12.04 0.81
CA ASP A 94 8.82 11.28 1.51
C ASP A 94 8.46 9.79 1.51
N PRO A 95 8.83 9.06 0.46
CA PRO A 95 8.47 7.64 0.31
C PRO A 95 9.01 6.73 1.42
N ARG A 96 10.01 7.17 2.17
CA ARG A 96 10.53 6.41 3.31
C ARG A 96 9.47 6.19 4.39
N THR A 97 8.45 7.04 4.43
CA THR A 97 7.31 6.90 5.34
C THR A 97 6.62 5.55 5.17
N LEU A 98 6.57 5.02 3.95
CA LEU A 98 5.95 3.73 3.66
C LEU A 98 6.62 2.59 4.43
N LEU A 99 7.95 2.63 4.54
CA LEU A 99 8.71 1.61 5.27
C LEU A 99 8.73 1.88 6.78
N ARG A 100 8.79 3.14 7.19
CA ARG A 100 8.89 3.49 8.61
C ARG A 100 7.61 3.17 9.38
N ASP A 101 6.47 3.41 8.76
CA ASP A 101 5.18 3.23 9.43
C ASP A 101 4.11 2.77 8.42
N PRO A 102 4.23 1.55 7.89
CA PRO A 102 3.37 1.09 6.79
C PRO A 102 1.89 1.00 7.17
N TYR A 103 1.56 0.84 8.44
CA TYR A 103 0.17 0.70 8.91
C TYR A 103 -0.42 1.98 9.46
N GLY A 104 0.37 3.03 9.58
CA GLY A 104 -0.07 4.34 10.08
C GLY A 104 0.19 5.42 9.05
N ALA A 105 1.23 6.24 9.29
CA ALA A 105 1.56 7.37 8.40
C ALA A 105 1.86 6.92 6.97
N GLY A 106 2.19 5.65 6.73
CA GLY A 106 2.48 5.08 5.42
C GLY A 106 1.27 4.53 4.67
N TRP A 107 0.05 4.89 5.06
CA TRP A 107 -1.12 4.55 4.24
C TRP A 107 -0.95 5.08 2.82
N MET A 108 -1.55 4.43 1.84
CA MET A 108 -1.30 4.79 0.43
C MET A 108 -2.47 5.56 -0.18
N VAL A 109 -3.65 5.00 -0.16
CA VAL A 109 -4.85 5.61 -0.76
C VAL A 109 -6.07 5.35 0.10
N ARG A 110 -7.11 6.18 -0.11
CA ARG A 110 -8.45 5.97 0.42
C ARG A 110 -9.44 5.93 -0.72
N GLY A 111 -10.55 5.26 -0.48
CA GLY A 111 -11.61 5.23 -1.47
C GLY A 111 -12.91 4.65 -0.96
N THR A 112 -13.92 4.72 -1.79
CA THR A 112 -15.26 4.18 -1.51
C THR A 112 -15.57 2.97 -2.37
#